data_211be3d13e431049a8889fc999b9b24c
#
_entry.id   211be3d13e431049a8889fc999b9b24c
#
_cell.length_a   1.000
_cell.length_b   1.000
_cell.length_c   1.000
_cell.angle_alpha   90.00
_cell.angle_beta   90.00
_cell.angle_gamma   90.00
#
_symmetry.space_group_name_H-M   'P 1'
#
loop_
_entity.id
_entity.type
_entity.pdbx_description
1 polymer ?
#
loop_
_entity_poly.entity_id
_entity_poly.type
_entity_poly.pdbx_seq_one_letter_code
_entity_poly.pdbx_strand_id
1 'polypeptide(L)'
;MIWDPNQYARFSGERLRPASDLLAAVPLEAPRRIADLGCGNGTATALLAARWPAAEILGVDDSSEMLAAAAGLALHARWLCTSIADWQPGERYDLVFSNAALHWLPNHASLLPRLLGVLNEGGVLAVQMPRNFAAPSHTLLFDLAESARWRERLARLVRRKPVEAPEWYYRLLAPLAHCVTLWETECWQPLSGDRPVVAWVKGTGLKPFLDALGADAQAFELEYTDRIAAAYPPERNGLTLFPFRRLFFVAVR
;
A
#
# COMPACT_ATOMS: atom_id res chain seq x y z
N MET A 1 -15.20 1.04 -0.07
CA MET A 1 -14.59 1.76 1.10
C MET A 1 -14.36 3.18 0.64
N ILE A 2 -14.96 4.19 1.30
CA ILE A 2 -14.75 5.60 0.93
C ILE A 2 -13.44 6.06 1.57
N TRP A 3 -12.45 6.43 0.77
CA TRP A 3 -11.17 6.97 1.21
C TRP A 3 -11.26 8.50 1.35
N ASP A 4 -10.70 9.05 2.43
CA ASP A 4 -10.61 10.50 2.61
C ASP A 4 -9.25 11.01 2.09
N PRO A 5 -9.22 11.71 0.95
CA PRO A 5 -7.98 12.22 0.37
C PRO A 5 -7.23 13.21 1.27
N ASN A 6 -7.95 14.01 2.07
CA ASN A 6 -7.34 15.02 2.94
C ASN A 6 -6.61 14.38 4.14
N GLN A 7 -7.20 13.34 4.74
CA GLN A 7 -6.54 12.57 5.80
C GLN A 7 -5.31 11.83 5.26
N TYR A 8 -5.39 11.33 4.02
CA TYR A 8 -4.27 10.67 3.35
C TYR A 8 -3.14 11.64 3.02
N ALA A 9 -3.47 12.85 2.57
CA ALA A 9 -2.52 13.90 2.19
C ALA A 9 -1.70 14.45 3.37
N ARG A 10 -2.19 14.33 4.61
CA ARG A 10 -1.52 14.82 5.82
C ARG A 10 -0.10 14.26 6.04
N PHE A 11 0.20 13.09 5.46
CA PHE A 11 1.49 12.39 5.53
C PHE A 11 2.06 12.12 4.14
N SER A 12 1.83 13.02 3.19
CA SER A 12 2.17 12.79 1.76
C SER A 12 3.66 12.60 1.52
N GLY A 13 4.53 13.33 2.21
CA GLY A 13 5.99 13.22 2.07
C GLY A 13 6.51 11.83 2.47
N GLU A 14 6.12 11.38 3.66
CA GLU A 14 6.54 10.08 4.22
C GLU A 14 5.93 8.89 3.48
N ARG A 15 4.74 9.07 2.88
CA ARG A 15 4.08 8.05 2.07
C ARG A 15 4.58 7.98 0.64
N LEU A 16 5.18 9.07 0.13
CA LEU A 16 5.71 9.13 -1.23
C LEU A 16 7.12 8.51 -1.33
N ARG A 17 7.93 8.63 -0.27
CA ARG A 17 9.29 8.07 -0.24
C ARG A 17 9.36 6.61 -0.69
N PRO A 18 8.50 5.67 -0.21
CA PRO A 18 8.54 4.30 -0.67
C PRO A 18 8.28 4.13 -2.17
N ALA A 19 7.40 4.94 -2.76
CA ALA A 19 7.17 4.93 -4.20
C ALA A 19 8.44 5.39 -4.95
N SER A 20 9.13 6.42 -4.44
CA SER A 20 10.39 6.90 -5.01
C SER A 20 11.52 5.87 -4.88
N ASP A 21 11.64 5.20 -3.71
CA ASP A 21 12.64 4.16 -3.48
C ASP A 21 12.40 2.96 -4.42
N LEU A 22 11.13 2.53 -4.58
CA LEU A 22 10.76 1.49 -5.53
C LEU A 22 11.06 1.89 -6.97
N LEU A 23 10.67 3.10 -7.35
CA LEU A 23 10.90 3.64 -8.69
C LEU A 23 12.40 3.68 -9.03
N ALA A 24 13.25 4.10 -8.09
CA ALA A 24 14.70 4.16 -8.29
C ALA A 24 15.32 2.78 -8.59
N ALA A 25 14.70 1.71 -8.08
CA ALA A 25 15.16 0.33 -8.31
C ALA A 25 14.67 -0.29 -9.64
N VAL A 26 13.79 0.38 -10.39
CA VAL A 26 13.30 -0.12 -11.68
C VAL A 26 14.38 0.01 -12.75
N PRO A 27 14.88 -1.11 -13.36
CA PRO A 27 16.01 -1.10 -14.30
C PRO A 27 15.54 -0.88 -15.76
N LEU A 28 14.63 0.08 -15.98
CA LEU A 28 14.16 0.44 -17.32
C LEU A 28 14.59 1.86 -17.68
N GLU A 29 15.09 2.02 -18.91
CA GLU A 29 15.50 3.34 -19.42
C GLU A 29 14.33 4.08 -20.07
N ALA A 30 13.59 3.43 -20.98
CA ALA A 30 12.52 4.03 -21.77
C ALA A 30 11.32 3.09 -21.97
N PRO A 31 10.57 2.73 -20.90
CA PRO A 31 9.36 1.95 -21.04
C PRO A 31 8.32 2.73 -21.86
N ARG A 32 7.62 2.04 -22.75
CA ARG A 32 6.56 2.63 -23.57
C ARG A 32 5.22 2.59 -22.88
N ARG A 33 4.92 1.48 -22.18
CA ARG A 33 3.64 1.27 -21.50
C ARG A 33 3.84 0.90 -20.05
N ILE A 34 3.19 1.64 -19.18
CA ILE A 34 3.26 1.50 -17.73
C ILE A 34 1.86 1.32 -17.18
N ALA A 35 1.66 0.33 -16.31
CA ALA A 35 0.46 0.21 -15.48
C ALA A 35 0.81 0.51 -14.02
N ASP A 36 0.13 1.48 -13.41
CA ASP A 36 0.21 1.80 -11.97
C ASP A 36 -1.02 1.20 -11.28
N LEU A 37 -0.82 0.08 -10.58
CA LEU A 37 -1.89 -0.70 -9.97
C LEU A 37 -2.13 -0.29 -8.51
N GLY A 38 -3.34 0.17 -8.21
CA GLY A 38 -3.70 0.85 -6.97
C GLY A 38 -3.13 2.25 -6.94
N CYS A 39 -3.31 2.99 -8.05
CA CYS A 39 -2.73 4.31 -8.26
C CYS A 39 -3.26 5.38 -7.30
N GLY A 40 -4.40 5.12 -6.64
CA GLY A 40 -5.03 6.05 -5.72
C GLY A 40 -5.29 7.40 -6.36
N ASN A 41 -4.88 8.47 -5.69
CA ASN A 41 -5.00 9.84 -6.17
C ASN A 41 -3.94 10.25 -7.21
N GLY A 42 -3.21 9.31 -7.79
CA GLY A 42 -2.23 9.57 -8.86
C GLY A 42 -0.87 10.10 -8.40
N THR A 43 -0.60 10.16 -7.10
CA THR A 43 0.67 10.72 -6.59
C THR A 43 1.89 9.90 -7.04
N ALA A 44 1.82 8.56 -7.02
CA ALA A 44 2.89 7.70 -7.54
C ALA A 44 2.94 7.74 -9.07
N THR A 45 1.78 7.82 -9.73
CA THR A 45 1.67 7.98 -11.18
C THR A 45 2.41 9.24 -11.67
N ALA A 46 2.34 10.34 -10.90
CA ALA A 46 3.08 11.56 -11.22
C ALA A 46 4.61 11.36 -11.21
N LEU A 47 5.15 10.53 -10.31
CA LEU A 47 6.58 10.17 -10.32
C LEU A 47 6.95 9.36 -11.56
N LEU A 48 6.09 8.42 -11.97
CA LEU A 48 6.28 7.64 -13.19
C LEU A 48 6.29 8.54 -14.43
N ALA A 49 5.31 9.46 -14.54
CA ALA A 49 5.21 10.41 -15.63
C ALA A 49 6.42 11.39 -15.69
N ALA A 50 6.91 11.82 -14.52
CA ALA A 50 8.09 12.68 -14.45
C ALA A 50 9.36 11.96 -14.91
N ARG A 51 9.52 10.67 -14.56
CA ARG A 51 10.69 9.88 -14.98
C ARG A 51 10.63 9.50 -16.45
N TRP A 52 9.43 9.18 -16.98
CA TRP A 52 9.23 8.72 -18.34
C TRP A 52 8.10 9.51 -19.05
N PRO A 53 8.37 10.75 -19.43
CA PRO A 53 7.33 11.64 -19.99
C PRO A 53 6.77 11.19 -21.34
N ALA A 54 7.46 10.28 -22.05
CA ALA A 54 6.97 9.70 -23.31
C ALA A 54 6.18 8.40 -23.12
N ALA A 55 6.08 7.86 -21.91
CA ALA A 55 5.36 6.61 -21.66
C ALA A 55 3.84 6.82 -21.65
N GLU A 56 3.12 5.84 -22.20
CA GLU A 56 1.69 5.70 -21.99
C GLU A 56 1.44 5.10 -20.61
N ILE A 57 0.80 5.84 -19.72
CA ILE A 57 0.55 5.39 -18.35
C ILE A 57 -0.94 5.11 -18.15
N LEU A 58 -1.25 3.94 -17.60
CA LEU A 58 -2.56 3.54 -17.15
C LEU A 58 -2.56 3.45 -15.61
N GLY A 59 -3.30 4.33 -14.94
CA GLY A 59 -3.59 4.21 -13.53
C GLY A 59 -4.85 3.37 -13.31
N VAL A 60 -4.76 2.37 -12.45
CA VAL A 60 -5.86 1.45 -12.10
C VAL A 60 -6.15 1.55 -10.61
N ASP A 61 -7.40 1.81 -10.24
CA ASP A 61 -7.85 1.82 -8.85
C ASP A 61 -9.34 1.44 -8.78
N ASP A 62 -9.83 0.91 -7.68
CA ASP A 62 -11.25 0.57 -7.50
C ASP A 62 -12.07 1.70 -6.86
N SER A 63 -11.42 2.79 -6.42
CA SER A 63 -12.07 3.99 -5.87
C SER A 63 -12.27 5.06 -6.92
N SER A 64 -13.53 5.31 -7.28
CA SER A 64 -13.91 6.41 -8.17
C SER A 64 -13.53 7.78 -7.61
N GLU A 65 -13.55 7.97 -6.29
CA GLU A 65 -13.17 9.20 -5.62
C GLU A 65 -11.67 9.47 -5.76
N MET A 66 -10.85 8.43 -5.61
CA MET A 66 -9.41 8.54 -5.81
C MET A 66 -9.06 8.85 -7.25
N LEU A 67 -9.72 8.18 -8.20
CA LEU A 67 -9.50 8.45 -9.63
C LEU A 67 -9.99 9.84 -10.05
N ALA A 68 -11.06 10.36 -9.46
CA ALA A 68 -11.49 11.75 -9.68
C ALA A 68 -10.42 12.75 -9.23
N ALA A 69 -9.76 12.49 -8.08
CA ALA A 69 -8.63 13.31 -7.62
C ALA A 69 -7.41 13.17 -8.55
N ALA A 70 -7.10 11.95 -9.01
CA ALA A 70 -6.01 11.68 -9.96
C ALA A 70 -6.22 12.38 -11.31
N ALA A 71 -7.45 12.38 -11.83
CA ALA A 71 -7.81 13.06 -13.07
C ALA A 71 -7.67 14.59 -13.00
N GLY A 72 -7.70 15.17 -11.79
CA GLY A 72 -7.40 16.59 -11.55
C GLY A 72 -5.92 16.94 -11.69
N LEU A 73 -5.02 15.95 -11.74
CA LEU A 73 -3.60 16.16 -12.00
C LEU A 73 -3.40 16.34 -13.52
N ALA A 74 -2.62 17.34 -13.91
CA ALA A 74 -2.29 17.59 -15.32
C ALA A 74 -1.27 16.55 -15.84
N LEU A 75 -1.63 15.27 -15.80
CA LEU A 75 -0.80 14.15 -16.24
C LEU A 75 -1.29 13.57 -17.56
N HIS A 76 -0.37 13.21 -18.45
CA HIS A 76 -0.67 12.41 -19.63
C HIS A 76 -0.84 10.93 -19.23
N ALA A 77 -1.95 10.61 -18.55
CA ALA A 77 -2.28 9.29 -18.08
C ALA A 77 -3.75 8.96 -18.32
N ARG A 78 -4.06 7.68 -18.54
CA ARG A 78 -5.44 7.16 -18.55
C ARG A 78 -5.77 6.56 -17.19
N TRP A 79 -7.03 6.67 -16.79
CA TRP A 79 -7.51 6.17 -15.52
C TRP A 79 -8.61 5.12 -15.75
N LEU A 80 -8.48 3.98 -15.05
CA LEU A 80 -9.41 2.87 -15.15
C LEU A 80 -9.94 2.50 -13.76
N CYS A 81 -11.27 2.65 -13.59
CA CYS A 81 -11.94 2.24 -12.35
C CYS A 81 -12.25 0.74 -12.40
N THR A 82 -11.38 -0.05 -11.79
CA THR A 82 -11.58 -1.50 -11.66
C THR A 82 -10.71 -2.06 -10.55
N SER A 83 -11.10 -3.21 -9.99
CA SER A 83 -10.26 -3.95 -9.06
C SER A 83 -9.00 -4.50 -9.76
N ILE A 84 -7.86 -4.47 -9.09
CA ILE A 84 -6.63 -5.13 -9.57
C ILE A 84 -6.86 -6.64 -9.75
N ALA A 85 -7.72 -7.25 -8.93
CA ALA A 85 -8.07 -8.67 -9.06
C ALA A 85 -8.74 -8.98 -10.40
N ASP A 86 -9.59 -8.08 -10.88
CA ASP A 86 -10.37 -8.22 -12.11
C ASP A 86 -9.69 -7.61 -13.34
N TRP A 87 -8.60 -6.86 -13.13
CA TRP A 87 -7.86 -6.23 -14.21
C TRP A 87 -7.22 -7.25 -15.14
N GLN A 88 -7.70 -7.29 -16.38
CA GLN A 88 -7.22 -8.17 -17.46
C GLN A 88 -6.98 -7.32 -18.70
N PRO A 89 -5.74 -6.81 -18.89
CA PRO A 89 -5.43 -5.98 -20.05
C PRO A 89 -5.38 -6.80 -21.33
N GLY A 90 -5.86 -6.22 -22.45
CA GLY A 90 -5.74 -6.79 -23.78
C GLY A 90 -4.35 -6.58 -24.42
N GLU A 91 -3.46 -5.88 -23.76
CA GLU A 91 -2.13 -5.51 -24.23
C GLU A 91 -1.06 -5.80 -23.17
N ARG A 92 0.21 -5.80 -23.58
CA ARG A 92 1.34 -6.03 -22.67
C ARG A 92 1.98 -4.72 -22.25
N TYR A 93 2.64 -4.75 -21.09
CA TYR A 93 3.29 -3.62 -20.45
C TYR A 93 4.79 -3.84 -20.31
N ASP A 94 5.56 -2.75 -20.32
CA ASP A 94 6.98 -2.78 -20.01
C ASP A 94 7.22 -2.64 -18.50
N LEU A 95 6.29 -1.97 -17.81
CA LEU A 95 6.31 -1.84 -16.35
C LEU A 95 4.90 -2.04 -15.77
N VAL A 96 4.80 -2.93 -14.81
CA VAL A 96 3.69 -3.00 -13.86
C VAL A 96 4.23 -2.51 -12.51
N PHE A 97 3.75 -1.38 -12.06
CA PHE A 97 4.14 -0.74 -10.81
C PHE A 97 2.99 -0.81 -9.81
N SER A 98 3.28 -1.09 -8.54
CA SER A 98 2.27 -1.06 -7.48
C SER A 98 2.90 -0.65 -6.16
N ASN A 99 2.44 0.46 -5.62
CA ASN A 99 2.90 0.97 -4.33
C ASN A 99 1.77 0.99 -3.31
N ALA A 100 1.94 0.28 -2.21
CA ALA A 100 1.01 0.21 -1.08
C ALA A 100 -0.44 -0.19 -1.45
N ALA A 101 -0.60 -1.10 -2.43
CA ALA A 101 -1.91 -1.57 -2.89
C ALA A 101 -2.09 -3.10 -2.75
N LEU A 102 -1.14 -3.92 -3.19
CA LEU A 102 -1.36 -5.37 -3.28
C LEU A 102 -1.63 -6.07 -1.93
N HIS A 103 -1.18 -5.50 -0.81
CA HIS A 103 -1.48 -6.05 0.52
C HIS A 103 -2.97 -6.06 0.88
N TRP A 104 -3.79 -5.33 0.15
CA TRP A 104 -5.25 -5.37 0.28
C TRP A 104 -5.88 -6.60 -0.37
N LEU A 105 -5.17 -7.22 -1.31
CA LEU A 105 -5.66 -8.35 -2.09
C LEU A 105 -5.28 -9.69 -1.45
N PRO A 106 -6.15 -10.70 -1.54
CA PRO A 106 -5.80 -12.07 -1.21
C PRO A 106 -5.03 -12.74 -2.35
N ASN A 107 -4.52 -13.96 -2.09
CA ASN A 107 -4.04 -14.89 -3.11
C ASN A 107 -2.88 -14.34 -3.98
N HIS A 108 -1.86 -13.79 -3.36
CA HIS A 108 -0.63 -13.37 -4.06
C HIS A 108 -0.01 -14.50 -4.90
N ALA A 109 -0.24 -15.77 -4.50
CA ALA A 109 0.25 -16.94 -5.24
C ALA A 109 -0.28 -17.03 -6.68
N SER A 110 -1.49 -16.58 -6.93
CA SER A 110 -2.08 -16.53 -8.28
C SER A 110 -1.96 -15.16 -8.92
N LEU A 111 -2.04 -14.09 -8.12
CA LEU A 111 -2.00 -12.71 -8.58
C LEU A 111 -0.65 -12.37 -9.23
N LEU A 112 0.47 -12.62 -8.53
CA LEU A 112 1.79 -12.20 -9.00
C LEU A 112 2.24 -12.90 -10.29
N PRO A 113 2.06 -14.22 -10.47
CA PRO A 113 2.30 -14.87 -11.76
C PRO A 113 1.47 -14.26 -12.91
N ARG A 114 0.19 -13.91 -12.64
CA ARG A 114 -0.67 -13.25 -13.62
C ARG A 114 -0.13 -11.87 -13.99
N LEU A 115 0.32 -11.08 -13.01
CA LEU A 115 0.91 -9.75 -13.25
C LEU A 115 2.25 -9.85 -14.00
N LEU A 116 3.07 -10.87 -13.76
CA LEU A 116 4.24 -11.15 -14.60
C LEU A 116 3.84 -11.53 -16.03
N GLY A 117 2.73 -12.28 -16.18
CA GLY A 117 2.24 -12.74 -17.48
C GLY A 117 1.82 -11.60 -18.41
N VAL A 118 1.44 -10.42 -17.91
CA VAL A 118 1.03 -9.26 -18.74
C VAL A 118 2.22 -8.40 -19.19
N LEU A 119 3.44 -8.70 -18.73
CA LEU A 119 4.64 -7.97 -19.14
C LEU A 119 5.14 -8.40 -20.51
N ASN A 120 5.83 -7.50 -21.20
CA ASN A 120 6.70 -7.83 -22.31
C ASN A 120 7.92 -8.62 -21.83
N GLU A 121 8.66 -9.25 -22.74
CA GLU A 121 9.97 -9.81 -22.43
C GLU A 121 10.91 -8.68 -22.00
N GLY A 122 11.67 -8.87 -20.90
CA GLY A 122 12.44 -7.81 -20.27
C GLY A 122 11.59 -6.78 -19.50
N GLY A 123 10.27 -6.94 -19.48
CA GLY A 123 9.38 -6.07 -18.68
C GLY A 123 9.52 -6.31 -17.18
N VAL A 124 9.10 -5.34 -16.39
CA VAL A 124 9.36 -5.29 -14.94
C VAL A 124 8.07 -5.26 -14.13
N LEU A 125 7.97 -6.12 -13.14
CA LEU A 125 7.01 -6.03 -12.05
C LEU A 125 7.71 -5.41 -10.83
N ALA A 126 7.31 -4.19 -10.46
CA ALA A 126 7.84 -3.47 -9.30
C ALA A 126 6.75 -3.27 -8.25
N VAL A 127 6.96 -3.81 -7.05
CA VAL A 127 5.95 -3.81 -5.98
C VAL A 127 6.54 -3.38 -4.65
N GLN A 128 5.81 -2.51 -3.97
CA GLN A 128 6.04 -2.18 -2.57
C GLN A 128 4.78 -2.46 -1.75
N MET A 129 4.95 -3.04 -0.58
CA MET A 129 3.86 -3.28 0.37
C MET A 129 4.29 -2.97 1.80
N PRO A 130 3.40 -2.40 2.65
CA PRO A 130 3.63 -2.38 4.09
C PRO A 130 3.72 -3.82 4.60
N ARG A 131 4.69 -4.07 5.49
CA ARG A 131 4.87 -5.35 6.19
C ARG A 131 4.98 -5.14 7.71
N ASN A 132 4.10 -4.30 8.21
CA ASN A 132 4.10 -3.85 9.61
C ASN A 132 3.06 -4.58 10.49
N PHE A 133 2.50 -5.70 10.01
CA PHE A 133 1.35 -6.37 10.63
C PHE A 133 1.68 -7.09 11.95
N ALA A 134 2.96 -7.32 12.24
CA ALA A 134 3.43 -7.84 13.52
C ALA A 134 3.79 -6.73 14.54
N ALA A 135 3.73 -5.46 14.13
CA ALA A 135 4.00 -4.34 15.03
C ALA A 135 2.83 -4.09 15.99
N PRO A 136 3.08 -3.48 17.17
CA PRO A 136 2.03 -3.20 18.16
C PRO A 136 0.84 -2.42 17.59
N SER A 137 1.06 -1.53 16.62
CA SER A 137 -0.02 -0.80 15.93
C SER A 137 -1.04 -1.70 15.24
N HIS A 138 -0.68 -2.91 14.86
CA HIS A 138 -1.59 -3.88 14.24
C HIS A 138 -1.99 -4.98 15.21
N THR A 139 -1.06 -5.54 15.99
CA THR A 139 -1.39 -6.63 16.90
C THR A 139 -2.38 -6.18 17.97
N LEU A 140 -2.21 -4.99 18.56
CA LEU A 140 -3.15 -4.44 19.55
C LEU A 140 -4.53 -4.12 18.95
N LEU A 141 -4.57 -3.69 17.68
CA LEU A 141 -5.82 -3.51 16.94
C LEU A 141 -6.55 -4.84 16.75
N PHE A 142 -5.82 -5.88 16.32
CA PHE A 142 -6.39 -7.20 16.07
C PHE A 142 -6.85 -7.87 17.36
N ASP A 143 -6.05 -7.78 18.45
CA ASP A 143 -6.42 -8.31 19.75
C ASP A 143 -7.66 -7.61 20.34
N LEU A 144 -7.79 -6.29 20.11
CA LEU A 144 -8.99 -5.55 20.47
C LEU A 144 -10.20 -6.01 19.64
N ALA A 145 -10.04 -6.14 18.32
CA ALA A 145 -11.11 -6.57 17.42
C ALA A 145 -11.62 -7.99 17.73
N GLU A 146 -10.75 -8.87 18.24
CA GLU A 146 -11.08 -10.25 18.64
C GLU A 146 -11.53 -10.37 20.11
N SER A 147 -11.54 -9.26 20.88
CA SER A 147 -12.01 -9.26 22.27
C SER A 147 -13.51 -9.58 22.37
N ALA A 148 -13.97 -10.03 23.54
CA ALA A 148 -15.36 -10.44 23.76
C ALA A 148 -16.39 -9.37 23.34
N ARG A 149 -16.06 -8.10 23.53
CA ARG A 149 -16.94 -6.97 23.19
C ARG A 149 -17.11 -6.75 21.69
N TRP A 150 -16.04 -6.98 20.89
CA TRP A 150 -15.99 -6.53 19.49
C TRP A 150 -15.97 -7.67 18.47
N ARG A 151 -15.65 -8.90 18.89
CA ARG A 151 -15.38 -10.05 18.00
C ARG A 151 -16.50 -10.39 17.02
N GLU A 152 -17.76 -10.28 17.43
CA GLU A 152 -18.89 -10.63 16.58
C GLU A 152 -18.96 -9.76 15.32
N ARG A 153 -18.56 -8.49 15.43
CA ARG A 153 -18.62 -7.53 14.35
C ARG A 153 -17.31 -7.42 13.58
N LEU A 154 -16.17 -7.61 14.24
CA LEU A 154 -14.86 -7.22 13.75
C LEU A 154 -13.89 -8.36 13.44
N ALA A 155 -14.04 -9.56 14.04
CA ALA A 155 -13.07 -10.65 13.87
C ALA A 155 -12.82 -11.01 12.40
N ARG A 156 -13.84 -10.91 11.54
CA ARG A 156 -13.74 -11.15 10.09
C ARG A 156 -12.82 -10.15 9.34
N LEU A 157 -12.56 -8.99 9.94
CA LEU A 157 -11.71 -7.95 9.35
C LEU A 157 -10.24 -8.13 9.74
N VAL A 158 -9.95 -9.01 10.68
CA VAL A 158 -8.58 -9.27 11.16
C VAL A 158 -7.79 -9.99 10.09
N ARG A 159 -6.66 -9.38 9.68
CA ARG A 159 -5.73 -9.92 8.69
C ARG A 159 -4.32 -9.88 9.27
N ARG A 160 -3.98 -10.89 10.08
CA ARG A 160 -2.70 -10.92 10.81
C ARG A 160 -1.48 -11.06 9.89
N LYS A 161 -1.66 -11.65 8.70
CA LYS A 161 -0.56 -11.92 7.77
C LYS A 161 -0.98 -11.70 6.31
N PRO A 162 -1.38 -10.47 5.91
CA PRO A 162 -1.77 -10.20 4.52
C PRO A 162 -0.56 -10.14 3.56
N VAL A 163 0.66 -10.00 4.10
CA VAL A 163 1.93 -9.99 3.35
C VAL A 163 2.84 -11.06 3.92
N GLU A 164 3.30 -11.95 3.05
CA GLU A 164 4.17 -13.06 3.39
C GLU A 164 5.61 -12.61 3.68
N ALA A 165 6.47 -13.55 4.07
CA ALA A 165 7.90 -13.30 4.24
C ALA A 165 8.60 -13.08 2.88
N PRO A 166 9.70 -12.31 2.82
CA PRO A 166 10.42 -12.06 1.57
C PRO A 166 10.80 -13.34 0.82
N GLU A 167 11.21 -14.39 1.54
CA GLU A 167 11.62 -15.67 0.95
C GLU A 167 10.46 -16.38 0.23
N TRP A 168 9.22 -16.16 0.69
CA TRP A 168 8.04 -16.71 0.03
C TRP A 168 7.84 -16.07 -1.34
N TYR A 169 7.97 -14.73 -1.44
CA TYR A 169 7.88 -14.00 -2.72
C TYR A 169 9.01 -14.40 -3.67
N TYR A 170 10.23 -14.55 -3.14
CA TYR A 170 11.35 -15.02 -3.94
C TYR A 170 11.08 -16.39 -4.57
N ARG A 171 10.66 -17.37 -3.75
CA ARG A 171 10.35 -18.74 -4.23
C ARG A 171 9.21 -18.76 -5.26
N LEU A 172 8.26 -17.83 -5.15
CA LEU A 172 7.16 -17.71 -6.11
C LEU A 172 7.61 -17.10 -7.43
N LEU A 173 8.45 -16.08 -7.40
CA LEU A 173 8.79 -15.26 -8.57
C LEU A 173 10.02 -15.76 -9.31
N ALA A 174 11.03 -16.30 -8.63
CA ALA A 174 12.30 -16.72 -9.23
C ALA A 174 12.15 -17.76 -10.35
N PRO A 175 11.21 -18.72 -10.32
CA PRO A 175 10.99 -19.64 -11.43
C PRO A 175 10.35 -18.99 -12.67
N LEU A 176 9.80 -17.78 -12.53
CA LEU A 176 8.99 -17.09 -13.55
C LEU A 176 9.66 -15.83 -14.12
N ALA A 177 10.77 -15.42 -13.54
CA ALA A 177 11.47 -14.18 -13.85
C ALA A 177 12.96 -14.44 -14.10
N HIS A 178 13.59 -13.63 -14.94
CA HIS A 178 15.04 -13.68 -15.16
C HIS A 178 15.83 -13.23 -13.92
N CYS A 179 15.31 -12.23 -13.24
CA CYS A 179 15.94 -11.65 -12.05
C CYS A 179 14.87 -11.21 -11.07
N VAL A 180 15.11 -11.46 -9.78
CA VAL A 180 14.26 -10.99 -8.70
C VAL A 180 15.13 -10.36 -7.61
N THR A 181 14.92 -9.08 -7.38
CA THR A 181 15.55 -8.34 -6.28
C THR A 181 14.48 -8.05 -5.22
N LEU A 182 14.78 -8.40 -3.96
CA LEU A 182 13.90 -8.11 -2.82
C LEU A 182 14.69 -7.40 -1.73
N TRP A 183 14.02 -6.48 -1.04
CA TRP A 183 14.58 -5.87 0.17
C TRP A 183 13.48 -5.41 1.11
N GLU A 184 13.84 -5.18 2.35
CA GLU A 184 12.99 -4.53 3.33
C GLU A 184 13.63 -3.24 3.82
N THR A 185 12.80 -2.24 4.09
CA THR A 185 13.21 -1.04 4.81
C THR A 185 12.34 -0.86 6.04
N GLU A 186 12.92 -0.39 7.12
CA GLU A 186 12.19 0.09 8.29
C GLU A 186 12.43 1.59 8.42
N CYS A 187 11.37 2.37 8.23
CA CYS A 187 11.41 3.81 8.36
C CYS A 187 10.96 4.19 9.77
N TRP A 188 11.79 4.91 10.50
CA TRP A 188 11.44 5.48 11.81
C TRP A 188 10.90 6.89 11.59
N GLN A 189 9.60 7.07 11.86
CA GLN A 189 8.91 8.31 11.59
C GLN A 189 8.68 9.07 12.89
N PRO A 190 9.25 10.27 13.06
CA PRO A 190 8.97 11.14 14.19
C PRO A 190 7.63 11.84 13.96
N LEU A 191 6.57 11.29 14.53
CA LEU A 191 5.21 11.82 14.38
C LEU A 191 4.92 12.86 15.47
N SER A 192 4.25 13.95 15.07
CA SER A 192 3.78 15.03 15.97
C SER A 192 2.26 15.02 16.13
N GLY A 193 1.78 15.66 17.18
CA GLY A 193 0.36 15.87 17.45
C GLY A 193 -0.21 14.97 18.55
N ASP A 194 -1.51 15.12 18.84
CA ASP A 194 -2.23 14.27 19.77
C ASP A 194 -2.48 12.89 19.13
N ARG A 195 -2.11 11.82 19.86
CA ARG A 195 -2.29 10.42 19.41
C ARG A 195 -1.79 10.13 17.98
N PRO A 196 -0.54 10.47 17.65
CA PRO A 196 -0.08 10.56 16.27
C PRO A 196 -0.09 9.20 15.56
N VAL A 197 0.18 8.08 16.28
CA VAL A 197 0.10 6.73 15.70
C VAL A 197 -1.35 6.35 15.35
N VAL A 198 -2.31 6.69 16.21
CA VAL A 198 -3.73 6.45 15.92
C VAL A 198 -4.16 7.27 14.70
N ALA A 199 -3.76 8.55 14.62
CA ALA A 199 -4.02 9.40 13.47
C ALA A 199 -3.42 8.83 12.17
N TRP A 200 -2.22 8.25 12.24
CA TRP A 200 -1.59 7.56 11.09
C TRP A 200 -2.40 6.36 10.61
N VAL A 201 -2.74 5.43 11.53
CA VAL A 201 -3.44 4.19 11.17
C VAL A 201 -4.92 4.40 10.87
N LYS A 202 -5.53 5.50 11.34
CA LYS A 202 -6.93 5.87 11.08
C LYS A 202 -7.20 6.05 9.58
N GLY A 203 -6.23 6.59 8.85
CA GLY A 203 -6.31 6.73 7.39
C GLY A 203 -6.01 5.44 6.62
N THR A 204 -5.75 4.31 7.28
CA THR A 204 -5.37 3.04 6.65
C THR A 204 -5.97 1.84 7.38
N GLY A 205 -5.16 1.12 8.17
CA GLY A 205 -5.53 -0.15 8.81
C GLY A 205 -6.71 -0.09 9.79
N LEU A 206 -6.93 1.04 10.48
CA LEU A 206 -8.03 1.20 11.43
C LEU A 206 -9.38 1.47 10.74
N LYS A 207 -9.34 2.11 9.55
CA LYS A 207 -10.56 2.55 8.85
C LYS A 207 -11.61 1.45 8.64
N PRO A 208 -11.28 0.24 8.15
CA PRO A 208 -12.27 -0.82 7.97
C PRO A 208 -13.03 -1.19 9.24
N PHE A 209 -12.36 -1.12 10.40
CA PHE A 209 -12.96 -1.43 11.70
C PHE A 209 -13.92 -0.31 12.14
N LEU A 210 -13.54 0.94 11.97
CA LEU A 210 -14.41 2.08 12.29
C LEU A 210 -15.64 2.11 11.39
N ASP A 211 -15.48 1.89 10.09
CA ASP A 211 -16.59 1.83 9.13
C ASP A 211 -17.61 0.72 9.51
N ALA A 212 -17.13 -0.43 9.97
CA ALA A 212 -18.00 -1.54 10.38
C ALA A 212 -18.76 -1.28 11.70
N LEU A 213 -18.28 -0.38 12.54
CA LEU A 213 -18.86 -0.09 13.85
C LEU A 213 -19.90 1.04 13.84
N GLY A 214 -19.84 1.96 12.88
CA GLY A 214 -20.79 3.07 12.80
C GLY A 214 -20.80 3.91 14.10
N ALA A 215 -21.91 3.92 14.82
CA ALA A 215 -22.08 4.68 16.06
C ALA A 215 -21.10 4.27 17.18
N ASP A 216 -20.64 3.02 17.20
CA ASP A 216 -19.71 2.52 18.22
C ASP A 216 -18.22 2.77 17.87
N ALA A 217 -17.93 3.35 16.69
CA ALA A 217 -16.57 3.59 16.21
C ALA A 217 -15.73 4.41 17.21
N GLN A 218 -16.32 5.42 17.84
CA GLN A 218 -15.63 6.26 18.82
C GLN A 218 -15.19 5.47 20.05
N ALA A 219 -16.03 4.57 20.57
CA ALA A 219 -15.69 3.76 21.73
C ALA A 219 -14.53 2.80 21.41
N PHE A 220 -14.54 2.19 20.22
CA PHE A 220 -13.46 1.33 19.76
C PHE A 220 -12.15 2.11 19.57
N GLU A 221 -12.21 3.29 18.97
CA GLU A 221 -11.04 4.16 18.75
C GLU A 221 -10.40 4.59 20.09
N LEU A 222 -11.22 4.88 21.11
CA LEU A 222 -10.71 5.23 22.46
C LEU A 222 -9.99 4.04 23.10
N GLU A 223 -10.59 2.84 23.11
CA GLU A 223 -9.96 1.64 23.65
C GLU A 223 -8.65 1.28 22.91
N TYR A 224 -8.62 1.46 21.59
CA TYR A 224 -7.41 1.28 20.80
C TYR A 224 -6.34 2.33 21.15
N THR A 225 -6.75 3.58 21.34
CA THR A 225 -5.86 4.69 21.72
C THR A 225 -5.13 4.40 23.03
N ASP A 226 -5.85 3.93 24.05
CA ASP A 226 -5.26 3.61 25.35
C ASP A 226 -4.20 2.52 25.24
N ARG A 227 -4.46 1.48 24.43
CA ARG A 227 -3.48 0.40 24.17
C ARG A 227 -2.24 0.89 23.42
N ILE A 228 -2.42 1.77 22.43
CA ILE A 228 -1.34 2.31 21.60
C ILE A 228 -0.44 3.25 22.37
N ALA A 229 -0.98 4.06 23.29
CA ALA A 229 -0.21 5.00 24.07
C ALA A 229 0.92 4.33 24.88
N ALA A 230 0.66 3.14 25.40
CA ALA A 230 1.67 2.35 26.14
C ALA A 230 2.76 1.77 25.23
N ALA A 231 2.42 1.43 23.98
CA ALA A 231 3.36 0.81 23.03
C ALA A 231 4.23 1.85 22.29
N TYR A 232 3.77 3.08 22.16
CA TYR A 232 4.45 4.18 21.49
C TYR A 232 4.43 5.44 22.34
N PRO A 233 5.22 5.49 23.43
CA PRO A 233 5.32 6.66 24.28
C PRO A 233 5.99 7.82 23.53
N PRO A 234 5.67 9.07 23.90
CA PRO A 234 6.35 10.22 23.36
C PRO A 234 7.81 10.30 23.85
N GLU A 235 8.70 10.73 22.98
CA GLU A 235 10.08 11.06 23.27
C GLU A 235 10.19 12.39 24.08
N ARG A 236 11.37 12.70 24.61
CA ARG A 236 11.62 13.93 25.39
C ARG A 236 11.31 15.23 24.62
N ASN A 237 11.37 15.18 23.30
CA ASN A 237 11.05 16.32 22.43
C ASN A 237 9.56 16.39 22.06
N GLY A 238 8.70 15.55 22.65
CA GLY A 238 7.27 15.51 22.40
C GLY A 238 6.85 14.81 21.10
N LEU A 239 7.80 14.24 20.34
CA LEU A 239 7.50 13.44 19.16
C LEU A 239 7.33 11.96 19.53
N THR A 240 6.54 11.23 18.77
CA THR A 240 6.40 9.78 18.91
C THR A 240 7.13 9.07 17.76
N LEU A 241 8.10 8.22 18.06
CA LEU A 241 8.78 7.43 17.05
C LEU A 241 7.89 6.27 16.61
N PHE A 242 7.62 6.21 15.31
CA PHE A 242 6.79 5.18 14.70
C PHE A 242 7.59 4.40 13.65
N PRO A 243 8.14 3.20 13.99
CA PRO A 243 8.80 2.34 13.03
C PRO A 243 7.77 1.73 12.10
N PHE A 244 8.06 1.76 10.80
CA PHE A 244 7.17 1.23 9.77
C PHE A 244 7.97 0.42 8.75
N ARG A 245 7.80 -0.92 8.78
CA ARG A 245 8.48 -1.85 7.89
C ARG A 245 7.73 -1.98 6.57
N ARG A 246 8.51 -2.05 5.49
CA ARG A 246 8.03 -2.18 4.12
C ARG A 246 8.83 -3.23 3.37
N LEU A 247 8.14 -4.04 2.60
CA LEU A 247 8.72 -5.00 1.66
C LEU A 247 8.66 -4.42 0.25
N PHE A 248 9.76 -4.62 -0.47
CA PHE A 248 9.90 -4.26 -1.86
C PHE A 248 10.36 -5.46 -2.66
N PHE A 249 9.92 -5.55 -3.89
CA PHE A 249 10.54 -6.42 -4.87
C PHE A 249 10.42 -5.87 -6.29
N VAL A 250 11.43 -6.22 -7.10
CA VAL A 250 11.50 -5.95 -8.53
C VAL A 250 11.80 -7.27 -9.22
N ALA A 251 10.91 -7.70 -10.10
CA ALA A 251 11.06 -8.92 -10.89
C ALA A 251 11.08 -8.56 -12.38
N VAL A 252 12.12 -9.00 -13.09
CA VAL A 252 12.29 -8.81 -14.53
C VAL A 252 11.83 -10.10 -15.23
N ARG A 253 10.89 -9.97 -16.15
CA ARG A 253 10.38 -11.10 -16.94
C ARG A 253 11.36 -11.53 -18.02
#